data_7427cd307db360d134e4d07ba90102b2
#
_entry.id   7427cd307db360d134e4d07ba90102b2
#
_cell.length_a   1.000
_cell.length_b   1.000
_cell.length_c   1.000
_cell.angle_alpha   90.00
_cell.angle_beta   90.00
_cell.angle_gamma   90.00
#
_symmetry.space_group_name_H-M   'P 1'
#
loop_
_entity.id
_entity.type
_entity.pdbx_description
1 polymer ?
#
loop_
_entity_poly.entity_id
_entity_poly.type
_entity_poly.pdbx_seq_one_letter_code
_entity_poly.pdbx_strand_id
1 'polypeptide(L)'
;AGLQAVPRRNTLLLPIHRRKGCTMSDATPVFQIQRMYLKDLSLEQPNSPQILLEQAQPHVDINLGMQAGAVSEGIYEVAVTATVTTKVNDKVLFLVEAKQAGIFEIRNLPDEQMQGILSIVCPQMIYPYLRAIVSDVCTRAGFPPILLTEVNFQAMFEAQQAQMAAQQGNGDSKIITSVN
;
A
#
# COMPACT_ATOMS: atom_id res chain seq x y z
N ALA A 1 -11.91 88.37 14.86
CA ALA A 1 -12.02 87.14 14.13
C ALA A 1 -11.06 86.11 14.75
N GLY A 2 -11.61 85.27 15.63
CA GLY A 2 -10.83 84.23 16.35
C GLY A 2 -11.00 82.90 15.70
N LEU A 3 -9.91 82.23 15.35
CA LEU A 3 -9.91 80.85 14.97
C LEU A 3 -9.64 80.00 16.21
N GLN A 4 -10.59 79.16 16.57
CA GLN A 4 -10.47 78.20 17.62
C GLN A 4 -9.79 76.94 17.05
N ALA A 5 -8.71 76.46 17.72
CA ALA A 5 -7.98 75.22 17.37
C ALA A 5 -8.75 73.99 17.91
N VAL A 6 -8.99 72.99 17.03
CA VAL A 6 -9.61 71.72 17.39
C VAL A 6 -8.52 70.75 17.93
N PRO A 7 -8.72 70.07 19.05
CA PRO A 7 -7.75 69.12 19.59
C PRO A 7 -7.66 67.83 18.75
N ARG A 8 -6.43 67.42 18.38
CA ARG A 8 -6.14 66.16 17.69
C ARG A 8 -6.35 64.98 18.66
N ARG A 9 -7.24 64.05 18.27
CA ARG A 9 -7.43 62.78 19.00
C ARG A 9 -6.19 61.88 18.74
N ASN A 10 -5.53 61.50 19.81
CA ASN A 10 -4.48 60.49 19.84
C ASN A 10 -5.12 59.12 19.62
N THR A 11 -4.95 58.55 18.45
CA THR A 11 -5.35 57.18 18.17
C THR A 11 -4.23 56.24 18.64
N LEU A 12 -4.45 55.55 19.76
CA LEU A 12 -3.56 54.47 20.23
C LEU A 12 -3.64 53.33 19.21
N LEU A 13 -2.57 53.17 18.47
CA LEU A 13 -2.32 51.97 17.62
C LEU A 13 -1.92 50.79 18.53
N LEU A 14 -2.85 49.87 18.76
CA LEU A 14 -2.57 48.59 19.37
C LEU A 14 -1.67 47.75 18.44
N PRO A 15 -0.66 47.05 18.97
CA PRO A 15 0.21 46.20 18.13
C PRO A 15 -0.62 45.04 17.58
N ILE A 16 -0.71 44.93 16.24
CA ILE A 16 -1.29 43.78 15.56
C ILE A 16 -0.37 42.62 15.80
N HIS A 17 -0.78 41.66 16.63
CA HIS A 17 -0.13 40.38 16.77
C HIS A 17 -0.20 39.66 15.40
N ARG A 18 0.94 39.66 14.71
CA ARG A 18 1.16 38.91 13.47
C ARG A 18 1.05 37.42 13.82
N ARG A 19 -0.13 36.85 13.64
CA ARG A 19 -0.29 35.39 13.66
C ARG A 19 0.71 34.82 12.66
N LYS A 20 1.63 33.99 13.13
CA LYS A 20 2.49 33.17 12.27
C LYS A 20 1.55 32.33 11.41
N GLY A 21 1.34 32.75 10.17
CA GLY A 21 0.62 31.96 9.19
C GLY A 21 1.40 30.66 8.99
N CYS A 22 0.71 29.56 9.21
CA CYS A 22 1.12 28.26 8.71
C CYS A 22 1.21 28.44 7.19
N THR A 23 2.40 28.48 6.63
CA THR A 23 2.61 28.49 5.19
C THR A 23 2.23 27.09 4.70
N MET A 24 0.96 26.91 4.32
CA MET A 24 0.59 25.84 3.41
C MET A 24 1.36 26.12 2.12
N SER A 25 2.24 25.22 1.76
CA SER A 25 2.90 25.24 0.46
C SER A 25 1.79 25.26 -0.61
N ASP A 26 1.71 26.33 -1.40
CA ASP A 26 0.80 26.46 -2.57
C ASP A 26 1.16 25.50 -3.72
N ALA A 27 1.99 24.49 -3.47
CA ALA A 27 2.41 23.52 -4.47
C ALA A 27 1.28 22.53 -4.76
N THR A 28 0.88 22.46 -6.01
CA THR A 28 -0.17 21.55 -6.50
C THR A 28 0.19 20.09 -6.18
N PRO A 29 -0.74 19.28 -5.61
CA PRO A 29 -0.53 17.86 -5.42
C PRO A 29 -0.18 17.16 -6.74
N VAL A 30 0.82 16.28 -6.69
CA VAL A 30 1.25 15.48 -7.84
C VAL A 30 1.06 14.01 -7.50
N PHE A 31 0.36 13.29 -8.37
CA PHE A 31 0.28 11.83 -8.35
C PHE A 31 0.41 11.35 -9.80
N GLN A 32 1.51 10.64 -10.11
CA GLN A 32 1.77 10.14 -11.46
C GLN A 32 2.41 8.76 -11.43
N ILE A 33 1.95 7.86 -12.31
CA ILE A 33 2.59 6.58 -12.55
C ILE A 33 3.78 6.83 -13.49
N GLN A 34 4.99 6.55 -13.01
CA GLN A 34 6.21 6.65 -13.81
C GLN A 34 6.45 5.36 -14.60
N ARG A 35 6.19 4.19 -13.99
CA ARG A 35 6.40 2.89 -14.62
C ARG A 35 5.61 1.79 -13.93
N MET A 36 5.07 0.84 -14.71
CA MET A 36 4.59 -0.46 -14.27
C MET A 36 5.51 -1.55 -14.82
N TYR A 37 5.91 -2.53 -13.99
CA TYR A 37 6.82 -3.58 -14.43
C TYR A 37 6.68 -4.85 -13.60
N LEU A 38 6.99 -5.98 -14.23
CA LEU A 38 7.13 -7.25 -13.56
C LEU A 38 8.49 -7.28 -12.83
N LYS A 39 8.45 -7.37 -11.51
CA LYS A 39 9.67 -7.32 -10.67
C LYS A 39 10.27 -8.70 -10.45
N ASP A 40 9.40 -9.70 -10.28
CA ASP A 40 9.82 -11.08 -10.09
C ASP A 40 8.74 -12.05 -10.59
N LEU A 41 9.15 -13.22 -11.08
CA LEU A 41 8.25 -14.27 -11.53
C LEU A 41 8.94 -15.62 -11.41
N SER A 42 8.30 -16.54 -10.69
CA SER A 42 8.72 -17.96 -10.66
C SER A 42 7.54 -18.90 -10.92
N LEU A 43 7.82 -20.02 -11.55
CA LEU A 43 6.94 -21.16 -11.73
C LEU A 43 7.70 -22.43 -11.38
N GLU A 44 7.19 -23.21 -10.46
CA GLU A 44 7.78 -24.45 -10.01
C GLU A 44 6.78 -25.59 -10.15
N GLN A 45 7.23 -26.75 -10.66
CA GLN A 45 6.47 -27.99 -10.78
C GLN A 45 7.27 -29.16 -10.16
N PRO A 46 7.42 -29.19 -8.82
CA PRO A 46 8.40 -30.06 -8.15
C PRO A 46 8.12 -31.56 -8.30
N ASN A 47 6.87 -31.94 -8.56
CA ASN A 47 6.45 -33.35 -8.66
C ASN A 47 6.12 -33.76 -10.11
N SER A 48 6.44 -32.93 -11.10
CA SER A 48 6.31 -33.31 -12.52
C SER A 48 7.39 -34.28 -12.95
N PRO A 49 7.14 -35.21 -13.93
CA PRO A 49 5.88 -35.35 -14.69
C PRO A 49 4.82 -36.24 -14.00
N GLN A 50 5.15 -36.96 -12.94
CA GLN A 50 4.30 -38.03 -12.38
C GLN A 50 2.94 -37.49 -11.88
N ILE A 51 2.94 -36.34 -11.25
CA ILE A 51 1.73 -35.72 -10.69
C ILE A 51 0.73 -35.31 -11.79
N LEU A 52 1.19 -35.09 -13.03
CA LEU A 52 0.33 -34.75 -14.17
C LEU A 52 -0.57 -35.90 -14.63
N LEU A 53 -0.29 -37.13 -14.18
CA LEU A 53 -1.10 -38.31 -14.47
C LEU A 53 -2.19 -38.56 -13.42
N GLU A 54 -2.19 -37.79 -12.31
CA GLU A 54 -3.18 -37.91 -11.26
C GLU A 54 -4.52 -37.29 -11.70
N GLN A 55 -5.64 -38.00 -11.42
CA GLN A 55 -6.99 -37.56 -11.83
C GLN A 55 -7.79 -36.92 -10.67
N ALA A 56 -7.15 -36.59 -9.54
CA ALA A 56 -7.82 -35.96 -8.42
C ALA A 56 -8.02 -34.46 -8.67
N GLN A 57 -9.07 -33.89 -8.03
CA GLN A 57 -9.34 -32.46 -8.11
C GLN A 57 -8.23 -31.65 -7.41
N PRO A 58 -7.67 -30.63 -8.07
CA PRO A 58 -6.68 -29.77 -7.44
C PRO A 58 -7.34 -28.81 -6.43
N HIS A 59 -6.62 -28.56 -5.33
CA HIS A 59 -6.91 -27.49 -4.37
C HIS A 59 -5.96 -26.31 -4.61
N VAL A 60 -6.50 -25.09 -4.62
CA VAL A 60 -5.73 -23.87 -4.91
C VAL A 60 -5.72 -22.97 -3.68
N ASP A 61 -4.53 -22.67 -3.19
CA ASP A 61 -4.27 -21.70 -2.13
C ASP A 61 -3.68 -20.44 -2.74
N ILE A 62 -4.21 -19.26 -2.39
CA ILE A 62 -3.75 -17.97 -2.90
C ILE A 62 -3.41 -17.06 -1.72
N ASN A 63 -2.17 -16.55 -1.71
CA ASN A 63 -1.71 -15.55 -0.76
C ASN A 63 -1.31 -14.28 -1.50
N LEU A 64 -1.68 -13.13 -0.94
CA LEU A 64 -1.32 -11.81 -1.45
C LEU A 64 -0.44 -11.07 -0.44
N GLY A 65 0.63 -10.48 -0.93
CA GLY A 65 1.52 -9.62 -0.17
C GLY A 65 1.66 -8.24 -0.81
N MET A 66 1.92 -7.23 0.01
CA MET A 66 2.18 -5.87 -0.45
C MET A 66 3.45 -5.33 0.19
N GLN A 67 4.18 -4.53 -0.58
CA GLN A 67 5.35 -3.78 -0.13
C GLN A 67 5.31 -2.39 -0.74
N ALA A 68 5.61 -1.38 0.07
CA ALA A 68 5.78 -0.01 -0.39
C ALA A 68 7.04 0.58 0.22
N GLY A 69 7.78 1.38 -0.54
CA GLY A 69 9.00 2.02 -0.06
C GLY A 69 9.36 3.25 -0.88
N ALA A 70 10.04 4.20 -0.25
CA ALA A 70 10.61 5.34 -0.94
C ALA A 70 11.86 4.90 -1.73
N VAL A 71 11.94 5.33 -2.98
CA VAL A 71 13.11 5.12 -3.87
C VAL A 71 14.01 6.36 -3.83
N SER A 72 13.39 7.53 -3.90
CA SER A 72 14.02 8.83 -3.77
C SER A 72 12.98 9.84 -3.29
N GLU A 73 13.37 11.11 -3.13
CA GLU A 73 12.45 12.16 -2.71
C GLU A 73 11.25 12.29 -3.66
N GLY A 74 10.05 12.06 -3.13
CA GLY A 74 8.80 12.09 -3.89
C GLY A 74 8.58 10.95 -4.87
N ILE A 75 9.46 9.92 -4.88
CA ILE A 75 9.34 8.74 -5.73
C ILE A 75 9.22 7.49 -4.88
N TYR A 76 8.18 6.71 -5.11
CA TYR A 76 7.85 5.52 -4.33
C TYR A 76 7.70 4.30 -5.24
N GLU A 77 8.18 3.16 -4.77
CA GLU A 77 7.87 1.86 -5.35
C GLU A 77 6.78 1.19 -4.51
N VAL A 78 5.75 0.69 -5.18
CA VAL A 78 4.76 -0.20 -4.58
C VAL A 78 4.75 -1.49 -5.37
N ALA A 79 4.78 -2.62 -4.66
CA ALA A 79 4.76 -3.95 -5.25
C ALA A 79 3.66 -4.81 -4.62
N VAL A 80 2.96 -5.58 -5.45
CA VAL A 80 1.99 -6.59 -5.04
C VAL A 80 2.50 -7.95 -5.50
N THR A 81 2.55 -8.90 -4.56
CA THR A 81 2.99 -10.27 -4.80
C THR A 81 1.77 -11.20 -4.69
N ALA A 82 1.60 -12.09 -5.64
CA ALA A 82 0.68 -13.22 -5.54
C ALA A 82 1.47 -14.51 -5.50
N THR A 83 1.23 -15.33 -4.48
CA THR A 83 1.74 -16.70 -4.36
C THR A 83 0.55 -17.65 -4.51
N VAL A 84 0.56 -18.44 -5.58
CA VAL A 84 -0.48 -19.43 -5.90
C VAL A 84 0.11 -20.82 -5.75
N THR A 85 -0.38 -21.58 -4.81
CA THR A 85 0.01 -22.97 -4.58
C THR A 85 -1.14 -23.90 -4.95
N THR A 86 -0.94 -24.76 -5.93
CA THR A 86 -1.91 -25.76 -6.33
C THR A 86 -1.45 -27.15 -5.89
N LYS A 87 -2.31 -27.89 -5.21
CA LYS A 87 -2.01 -29.23 -4.69
C LYS A 87 -3.01 -30.27 -5.18
N VAL A 88 -2.52 -31.49 -5.38
CA VAL A 88 -3.32 -32.69 -5.65
C VAL A 88 -2.86 -33.75 -4.66
N ASN A 89 -3.79 -34.36 -3.88
CA ASN A 89 -3.47 -35.36 -2.85
C ASN A 89 -2.32 -34.92 -1.92
N ASP A 90 -2.40 -33.67 -1.41
CA ASP A 90 -1.40 -33.01 -0.54
C ASP A 90 0.00 -32.79 -1.17
N LYS A 91 0.21 -33.17 -2.42
CA LYS A 91 1.44 -32.89 -3.17
C LYS A 91 1.29 -31.61 -4.00
N VAL A 92 2.33 -30.80 -4.05
CA VAL A 92 2.35 -29.60 -4.89
C VAL A 92 2.32 -29.99 -6.37
N LEU A 93 1.27 -29.59 -7.07
CA LEU A 93 1.15 -29.71 -8.52
C LEU A 93 2.00 -28.64 -9.20
N PHE A 94 1.78 -27.39 -8.83
CA PHE A 94 2.62 -26.26 -9.19
C PHE A 94 2.53 -25.13 -8.18
N LEU A 95 3.56 -24.30 -8.16
CA LEU A 95 3.65 -23.07 -7.39
C LEU A 95 3.99 -21.93 -8.36
N VAL A 96 3.23 -20.86 -8.32
CA VAL A 96 3.51 -19.61 -9.03
C VAL A 96 3.70 -18.50 -8.01
N GLU A 97 4.81 -17.79 -8.08
CA GLU A 97 4.98 -16.53 -7.40
C GLU A 97 5.24 -15.43 -8.44
N ALA A 98 4.40 -14.40 -8.41
CA ALA A 98 4.52 -13.25 -9.29
C ALA A 98 4.52 -11.96 -8.47
N LYS A 99 5.47 -11.08 -8.70
CA LYS A 99 5.60 -9.77 -8.06
C LYS A 99 5.53 -8.67 -9.12
N GLN A 100 4.41 -7.97 -9.17
CA GLN A 100 4.20 -6.81 -10.03
C GLN A 100 4.44 -5.54 -9.25
N ALA A 101 5.18 -4.60 -9.82
CA ALA A 101 5.53 -3.34 -9.17
C ALA A 101 5.17 -2.13 -10.03
N GLY A 102 5.02 -0.98 -9.35
CA GLY A 102 4.87 0.32 -9.97
C GLY A 102 5.76 1.36 -9.29
N ILE A 103 6.30 2.27 -10.08
CA ILE A 103 6.99 3.47 -9.60
C ILE A 103 6.02 4.64 -9.74
N PHE A 104 5.81 5.34 -8.62
CA PHE A 104 4.88 6.45 -8.50
C PHE A 104 5.61 7.71 -8.07
N GLU A 105 5.35 8.82 -8.74
CA GLU A 105 5.71 10.14 -8.26
C GLU A 105 4.56 10.70 -7.44
N ILE A 106 4.83 11.00 -6.17
CA ILE A 106 3.84 11.51 -5.21
C ILE A 106 4.49 12.69 -4.49
N ARG A 107 3.95 13.91 -4.71
CA ARG A 107 4.48 15.14 -4.13
C ARG A 107 3.35 16.03 -3.61
N ASN A 108 3.68 16.87 -2.64
CA ASN A 108 2.79 17.91 -2.11
C ASN A 108 1.46 17.36 -1.58
N LEU A 109 1.49 16.15 -1.00
CA LEU A 109 0.37 15.53 -0.33
C LEU A 109 0.63 15.50 1.19
N PRO A 110 -0.42 15.67 2.03
CA PRO A 110 -0.32 15.50 3.46
C PRO A 110 0.12 14.06 3.83
N ASP A 111 0.95 13.92 4.88
CA ASP A 111 1.44 12.62 5.34
C ASP A 111 0.30 11.65 5.71
N GLU A 112 -0.81 12.18 6.22
CA GLU A 112 -2.02 11.41 6.56
C GLU A 112 -2.62 10.70 5.34
N GLN A 113 -2.53 11.30 4.15
CA GLN A 113 -3.05 10.73 2.91
C GLN A 113 -2.06 9.75 2.27
N MET A 114 -0.77 9.90 2.55
CA MET A 114 0.30 9.10 1.93
C MET A 114 0.12 7.61 2.18
N GLN A 115 -0.19 7.21 3.41
CA GLN A 115 -0.40 5.80 3.74
C GLN A 115 -1.57 5.18 2.96
N GLY A 116 -2.69 5.90 2.86
CA GLY A 116 -3.85 5.45 2.09
C GLY A 116 -3.53 5.31 0.59
N ILE A 117 -2.79 6.25 0.03
CA ILE A 117 -2.39 6.20 -1.39
C ILE A 117 -1.47 4.99 -1.65
N LEU A 118 -0.44 4.80 -0.84
CA LEU A 118 0.52 3.71 -1.01
C LEU A 118 -0.08 2.33 -0.73
N SER A 119 -1.05 2.23 0.19
CA SER A 119 -1.61 0.95 0.61
C SER A 119 -2.94 0.58 -0.08
N ILE A 120 -3.62 1.54 -0.70
CA ILE A 120 -4.92 1.32 -1.34
C ILE A 120 -4.86 1.67 -2.83
N VAL A 121 -4.55 2.94 -3.17
CA VAL A 121 -4.66 3.44 -4.54
C VAL A 121 -3.61 2.79 -5.46
N CYS A 122 -2.35 2.78 -5.06
CA CYS A 122 -1.27 2.19 -5.86
C CYS A 122 -1.46 0.69 -6.10
N PRO A 123 -1.76 -0.15 -5.07
CA PRO A 123 -2.04 -1.57 -5.27
C PRO A 123 -3.25 -1.83 -6.18
N GLN A 124 -4.32 -1.03 -6.10
CA GLN A 124 -5.46 -1.13 -7.01
C GLN A 124 -5.05 -0.95 -8.47
N MET A 125 -4.11 -0.06 -8.76
CA MET A 125 -3.61 0.18 -10.12
C MET A 125 -2.67 -0.94 -10.61
N ILE A 126 -1.93 -1.58 -9.70
CA ILE A 126 -0.99 -2.68 -10.01
C ILE A 126 -1.71 -4.01 -10.21
N TYR A 127 -2.74 -4.27 -9.43
CA TYR A 127 -3.38 -5.58 -9.31
C TYR A 127 -3.93 -6.17 -10.61
N PRO A 128 -4.55 -5.41 -11.54
CA PRO A 128 -4.99 -5.94 -12.83
C PRO A 128 -3.85 -6.56 -13.67
N TYR A 129 -2.65 -5.98 -13.61
CA TYR A 129 -1.47 -6.51 -14.29
C TYR A 129 -1.01 -7.83 -13.66
N LEU A 130 -1.00 -7.89 -12.31
CA LEU A 130 -0.68 -9.11 -11.58
C LEU A 130 -1.65 -10.26 -11.92
N ARG A 131 -2.95 -9.98 -11.97
CA ARG A 131 -3.98 -10.95 -12.37
C ARG A 131 -3.71 -11.53 -13.75
N ALA A 132 -3.37 -10.68 -14.71
CA ALA A 132 -3.07 -11.09 -16.09
C ALA A 132 -1.85 -12.00 -16.14
N ILE A 133 -0.77 -11.67 -15.40
CA ILE A 133 0.46 -12.45 -15.34
C ILE A 133 0.22 -13.82 -14.74
N VAL A 134 -0.47 -13.92 -13.60
CA VAL A 134 -0.78 -15.20 -12.94
C VAL A 134 -1.56 -16.10 -13.89
N SER A 135 -2.61 -15.57 -14.53
CA SER A 135 -3.42 -16.31 -15.51
C SER A 135 -2.60 -16.81 -16.71
N ASP A 136 -1.74 -15.95 -17.27
CA ASP A 136 -0.88 -16.29 -18.41
C ASP A 136 0.14 -17.38 -18.05
N VAL A 137 0.79 -17.25 -16.89
CA VAL A 137 1.79 -18.24 -16.43
C VAL A 137 1.16 -19.60 -16.19
N CYS A 138 -0.03 -19.70 -15.57
CA CYS A 138 -0.74 -20.96 -15.40
C CYS A 138 -1.03 -21.62 -16.76
N THR A 139 -1.49 -20.84 -17.74
CA THR A 139 -1.77 -21.32 -19.10
C THR A 139 -0.50 -21.84 -19.79
N ARG A 140 0.61 -21.11 -19.68
CA ARG A 140 1.93 -21.53 -20.22
C ARG A 140 2.48 -22.78 -19.55
N ALA A 141 2.14 -22.98 -18.26
CA ALA A 141 2.48 -24.19 -17.51
C ALA A 141 1.67 -25.44 -17.92
N GLY A 142 0.66 -25.29 -18.80
CA GLY A 142 -0.20 -26.36 -19.27
C GLY A 142 -1.45 -26.59 -18.42
N PHE A 143 -1.81 -25.63 -17.55
CA PHE A 143 -2.98 -25.70 -16.69
C PHE A 143 -4.07 -24.70 -17.12
N PRO A 144 -5.33 -24.91 -16.70
CA PRO A 144 -6.36 -23.88 -16.82
C PRO A 144 -5.94 -22.57 -16.14
N PRO A 145 -6.31 -21.40 -16.69
CA PRO A 145 -5.95 -20.12 -16.09
C PRO A 145 -6.58 -19.97 -14.70
N ILE A 146 -5.79 -19.55 -13.71
CA ILE A 146 -6.27 -19.16 -12.41
C ILE A 146 -6.62 -17.68 -12.46
N LEU A 147 -7.90 -17.38 -12.24
CA LEU A 147 -8.43 -16.02 -12.23
C LEU A 147 -8.50 -15.52 -10.80
N LEU A 148 -7.55 -14.66 -10.41
CA LEU A 148 -7.59 -14.02 -9.11
C LEU A 148 -8.85 -13.15 -8.98
N THR A 149 -9.58 -13.27 -7.87
CA THR A 149 -10.76 -12.46 -7.57
C THR A 149 -10.38 -11.01 -7.29
N GLU A 150 -11.35 -10.11 -7.31
CA GLU A 150 -11.13 -8.73 -6.90
C GLU A 150 -10.81 -8.65 -5.41
N VAL A 151 -9.91 -7.71 -5.07
CA VAL A 151 -9.41 -7.50 -3.71
C VAL A 151 -9.83 -6.12 -3.23
N ASN A 152 -10.41 -6.06 -2.04
CA ASN A 152 -10.68 -4.82 -1.36
C ASN A 152 -9.46 -4.40 -0.54
N PHE A 153 -8.56 -3.62 -1.17
CA PHE A 153 -7.34 -3.12 -0.52
C PHE A 153 -7.62 -2.20 0.66
N GLN A 154 -8.74 -1.48 0.65
CA GLN A 154 -9.13 -0.65 1.79
C GLN A 154 -9.44 -1.52 3.01
N ALA A 155 -10.24 -2.58 2.85
CA ALA A 155 -10.55 -3.49 3.95
C ALA A 155 -9.29 -4.21 4.47
N MET A 156 -8.34 -4.56 3.59
CA MET A 156 -7.05 -5.12 3.98
C MET A 156 -6.23 -4.13 4.81
N PHE A 157 -6.17 -2.88 4.39
CA PHE A 157 -5.46 -1.82 5.11
C PHE A 157 -6.06 -1.55 6.48
N GLU A 158 -7.39 -1.45 6.58
CA GLU A 158 -8.10 -1.26 7.84
C GLU A 158 -7.86 -2.44 8.81
N ALA A 159 -7.91 -3.68 8.31
CA ALA A 159 -7.61 -4.87 9.10
C ALA A 159 -6.17 -4.89 9.62
N GLN A 160 -5.21 -4.48 8.79
CA GLN A 160 -3.81 -4.38 9.18
C GLN A 160 -3.59 -3.30 10.25
N GLN A 161 -4.22 -2.14 10.12
CA GLN A 161 -4.17 -1.09 11.14
C GLN A 161 -4.75 -1.56 12.48
N ALA A 162 -5.89 -2.25 12.45
CA ALA A 162 -6.52 -2.79 13.64
C ALA A 162 -5.62 -3.83 14.35
N GLN A 163 -4.91 -4.68 13.59
CA GLN A 163 -3.96 -5.64 14.14
C GLN A 163 -2.76 -4.96 14.79
N MET A 164 -2.20 -3.93 14.16
CA MET A 164 -1.08 -3.15 14.73
C MET A 164 -1.48 -2.44 16.02
N ALA A 165 -2.67 -1.85 16.07
CA ALA A 165 -3.20 -1.20 17.27
C ALA A 165 -3.40 -2.21 18.43
N ALA A 166 -3.91 -3.40 18.13
CA ALA A 166 -4.08 -4.46 19.13
C ALA A 166 -2.75 -4.98 19.69
N GLN A 167 -1.70 -5.05 18.88
CA GLN A 167 -0.37 -5.46 19.32
C GLN A 167 0.32 -4.41 20.20
N GLN A 168 0.12 -3.13 19.93
CA GLN A 168 0.65 -2.04 20.75
C GLN A 168 -0.05 -1.94 22.12
N GLY A 169 -1.35 -2.26 22.18
CA GLY A 169 -2.10 -2.27 23.45
C GLY A 169 -1.73 -3.41 24.41
N ASN A 170 -1.07 -4.46 23.95
CA ASN A 170 -0.71 -5.62 24.78
C ASN A 170 0.72 -5.54 25.37
N GLY A 171 1.49 -4.49 25.04
CA GLY A 171 2.85 -4.25 25.52
C GLY A 171 2.98 -3.57 26.88
N ASP A 172 1.90 -3.00 27.44
CA ASP A 172 1.96 -2.11 28.62
C ASP A 172 1.44 -2.73 29.93
N SER A 173 1.24 -4.06 29.98
CA SER A 173 0.76 -4.75 31.18
C SER A 173 1.71 -5.82 31.68
N LYS A 174 2.95 -5.44 32.10
CA LYS A 174 3.76 -6.24 33.03
C LYS A 174 4.72 -5.38 33.85
N ILE A 175 4.16 -4.55 34.72
CA ILE A 175 4.92 -4.11 35.90
C ILE A 175 4.52 -5.08 37.04
N ILE A 176 5.31 -6.14 37.22
CA ILE A 176 5.26 -6.97 38.44
C ILE A 176 6.10 -6.23 39.48
N THR A 177 5.44 -5.49 40.36
CA THR A 177 6.07 -4.99 41.58
C THR A 177 6.08 -6.12 42.59
N SER A 178 7.14 -6.86 42.69
CA SER A 178 7.42 -7.70 43.87
C SER A 178 8.10 -6.84 44.91
N VAL A 179 7.35 -6.43 45.95
CA VAL A 179 7.92 -5.91 47.19
C VAL A 179 7.86 -7.08 48.19
N ASN A 180 9.03 -7.41 48.67
CA ASN A 180 9.21 -8.18 49.88
C ASN A 180 9.65 -7.23 50.99
#